data_1084f03ff85790a5b1eb60e65c019e27
#
_entry.id   1084f03ff85790a5b1eb60e65c019e27
#
_cell.length_a   1.000
_cell.length_b   1.000
_cell.length_c   1.000
_cell.angle_alpha   90.00
_cell.angle_beta   90.00
_cell.angle_gamma   90.00
#
_symmetry.space_group_name_H-M   'P 1'
#
loop_
_entity.id
_entity.type
_entity.pdbx_description
1 polymer ?
#
loop_
_entity_poly.entity_id
_entity_poly.type
_entity_poly.pdbx_seq_one_letter_code
_entity_poly.pdbx_strand_id
1 'polypeptide(L)'
;IIIALFLCLFFYSSSYAGPKTPSIDEYNNDKSGMYDSYIYGLESGLEWASEYYYRKHQIELFCKPNGIKLPSSRLREIIDREIRKKPGFFDKYKNEPLLGLALRNGYIDEFPCR
;
A
#
# COMPACT_ATOMS: atom_id res chain seq x y z
N ILE A 1 -8.27 23.67 49.62
CA ILE A 1 -9.45 22.78 49.41
C ILE A 1 -9.92 22.79 47.94
N ILE A 2 -9.36 23.63 47.12
CA ILE A 2 -9.80 23.77 45.74
C ILE A 2 -8.84 23.05 44.75
N ILE A 3 -7.83 22.39 45.25
CA ILE A 3 -6.75 21.81 44.46
C ILE A 3 -7.08 20.44 43.87
N ALA A 4 -8.14 19.80 44.37
CA ALA A 4 -8.53 18.45 43.95
C ALA A 4 -9.27 18.41 42.59
N LEU A 5 -9.69 19.54 42.09
CA LEU A 5 -10.55 19.59 40.90
C LEU A 5 -9.77 19.79 39.59
N PHE A 6 -8.46 19.99 39.67
CA PHE A 6 -7.64 20.28 38.50
C PHE A 6 -6.93 19.07 37.90
N LEU A 7 -7.04 17.92 38.52
CA LEU A 7 -6.29 16.73 38.12
C LEU A 7 -7.02 15.82 37.13
N CYS A 8 -8.27 16.11 36.82
CA CYS A 8 -9.04 15.26 35.90
C CYS A 8 -9.02 15.68 34.44
N LEU A 9 -8.31 16.78 34.13
CA LEU A 9 -8.36 17.34 32.77
C LEU A 9 -7.19 16.93 31.87
N PHE A 10 -6.28 16.12 32.35
CA PHE A 10 -5.10 15.75 31.57
C PHE A 10 -5.11 14.34 31.00
N PHE A 11 -6.23 13.64 31.06
CA PHE A 11 -6.34 12.30 30.49
C PHE A 11 -7.08 12.24 29.16
N TYR A 12 -7.14 13.33 28.44
CA TYR A 12 -7.45 13.25 27.02
C TYR A 12 -6.17 12.98 26.25
N SER A 13 -5.60 11.79 26.42
CA SER A 13 -4.75 11.25 25.39
C SER A 13 -5.67 10.96 24.21
N SER A 14 -5.73 11.88 23.27
CA SER A 14 -6.25 11.56 21.96
C SER A 14 -5.36 10.45 21.41
N SER A 15 -5.79 9.21 21.52
CA SER A 15 -5.19 8.13 20.79
C SER A 15 -5.55 8.34 19.32
N TYR A 16 -4.84 9.26 18.67
CA TYR A 16 -4.87 9.37 17.24
C TYR A 16 -4.11 8.16 16.69
N ALA A 17 -4.84 7.08 16.48
CA ALA A 17 -4.37 6.03 15.60
C ALA A 17 -4.26 6.68 14.23
N GLY A 18 -3.05 6.92 13.71
CA GLY A 18 -2.82 7.36 12.36
C GLY A 18 -3.48 6.43 11.35
N PRO A 19 -3.55 6.81 10.06
CA PRO A 19 -4.16 5.97 9.03
C PRO A 19 -3.54 4.59 9.09
N LYS A 20 -4.38 3.61 9.35
CA LYS A 20 -3.98 2.23 9.52
C LYS A 20 -3.58 1.66 8.18
N THR A 21 -2.40 1.06 8.11
CA THR A 21 -1.95 0.33 6.93
C THR A 21 -2.85 -0.90 6.75
N PRO A 22 -3.58 -1.04 5.63
CA PRO A 22 -4.50 -2.15 5.47
C PRO A 22 -3.76 -3.48 5.31
N SER A 23 -4.28 -4.51 5.98
CA SER A 23 -3.89 -5.88 5.72
C SER A 23 -4.52 -6.37 4.41
N ILE A 24 -4.07 -7.52 3.93
CA ILE A 24 -4.69 -8.17 2.77
C ILE A 24 -6.16 -8.46 3.03
N ASP A 25 -6.48 -8.94 4.24
CA ASP A 25 -7.86 -9.25 4.61
C ASP A 25 -8.76 -8.01 4.65
N GLU A 26 -8.28 -6.92 5.25
CA GLU A 26 -9.00 -5.65 5.28
C GLU A 26 -9.24 -5.11 3.85
N TYR A 27 -8.22 -5.18 3.01
CA TYR A 27 -8.33 -4.76 1.61
C TYR A 27 -9.36 -5.61 0.85
N ASN A 28 -9.31 -6.95 1.01
CA ASN A 28 -10.24 -7.85 0.33
C ASN A 28 -11.68 -7.64 0.76
N ASN A 29 -11.90 -7.23 2.01
CA ASN A 29 -13.23 -7.04 2.58
C ASN A 29 -13.83 -5.66 2.34
N ASP A 30 -13.06 -4.72 1.81
CA ASP A 30 -13.55 -3.36 1.53
C ASP A 30 -13.14 -2.92 0.11
N LYS A 31 -14.07 -2.96 -0.80
CA LYS A 31 -13.90 -2.57 -2.20
C LYS A 31 -14.52 -1.20 -2.51
N SER A 32 -14.83 -0.41 -1.48
CA SER A 32 -15.47 0.90 -1.64
C SER A 32 -14.58 1.99 -2.22
N GLY A 33 -13.27 1.75 -2.29
CA GLY A 33 -12.28 2.77 -2.66
C GLY A 33 -11.65 3.46 -1.45
N MET A 34 -11.94 2.98 -0.24
CA MET A 34 -11.40 3.52 1.00
C MET A 34 -9.86 3.52 1.03
N TYR A 35 -9.24 2.56 0.37
CA TYR A 35 -7.78 2.42 0.35
C TYR A 35 -7.11 3.02 -0.89
N ASP A 36 -7.84 3.73 -1.73
CA ASP A 36 -7.29 4.27 -2.98
C ASP A 36 -6.11 5.22 -2.75
N SER A 37 -6.21 6.11 -1.77
CA SER A 37 -5.12 7.02 -1.44
C SER A 37 -3.86 6.27 -0.99
N TYR A 38 -4.05 5.22 -0.21
CA TYR A 38 -2.94 4.36 0.22
C TYR A 38 -2.29 3.66 -0.98
N ILE A 39 -3.08 3.16 -1.90
CA ILE A 39 -2.61 2.48 -3.12
C ILE A 39 -1.84 3.46 -4.01
N TYR A 40 -2.33 4.68 -4.19
CA TYR A 40 -1.60 5.72 -4.93
C TYR A 40 -0.26 6.06 -4.27
N GLY A 41 -0.21 6.10 -2.94
CA GLY A 41 1.04 6.30 -2.21
C GLY A 41 2.02 5.16 -2.42
N LEU A 42 1.54 3.92 -2.41
CA LEU A 42 2.37 2.75 -2.72
C LEU A 42 2.94 2.83 -4.13
N GLU A 43 2.11 3.16 -5.11
CA GLU A 43 2.51 3.27 -6.51
C GLU A 43 3.56 4.35 -6.70
N SER A 44 3.34 5.53 -6.12
CA SER A 44 4.31 6.62 -6.16
C SER A 44 5.64 6.23 -5.53
N GLY A 45 5.60 5.62 -4.36
CA GLY A 45 6.81 5.16 -3.67
C GLY A 45 7.56 4.09 -4.48
N LEU A 46 6.82 3.19 -5.12
CA LEU A 46 7.40 2.15 -5.96
C LEU A 46 8.12 2.74 -7.17
N GLU A 47 7.53 3.73 -7.84
CA GLU A 47 8.14 4.40 -8.98
C GLU A 47 9.42 5.14 -8.58
N TRP A 48 9.40 5.87 -7.48
CA TRP A 48 10.58 6.58 -6.99
C TRP A 48 11.69 5.63 -6.54
N ALA A 49 11.34 4.54 -5.89
CA ALA A 49 12.32 3.51 -5.50
C ALA A 49 12.95 2.84 -6.73
N SER A 50 12.14 2.54 -7.74
CA SER A 50 12.62 1.96 -9.00
C SER A 50 13.55 2.91 -9.73
N GLU A 51 13.20 4.21 -9.78
CA GLU A 51 14.03 5.24 -10.41
C GLU A 51 15.38 5.38 -9.70
N TYR A 52 15.38 5.39 -8.37
CA TYR A 52 16.61 5.44 -7.60
C TYR A 52 17.51 4.22 -7.87
N TYR A 53 16.90 3.03 -7.87
CA TYR A 53 17.62 1.78 -8.11
C TYR A 53 18.26 1.76 -9.51
N TYR A 54 17.52 2.25 -10.50
CA TYR A 54 18.05 2.40 -11.86
C TYR A 54 19.25 3.34 -11.92
N ARG A 55 19.17 4.50 -11.25
CA ARG A 55 20.31 5.45 -11.25
C ARG A 55 21.54 4.87 -10.56
N LYS A 56 21.34 4.07 -9.50
CA LYS A 56 22.44 3.47 -8.75
C LYS A 56 23.07 2.27 -9.46
N HIS A 57 22.25 1.42 -10.04
CA HIS A 57 22.68 0.10 -10.51
C HIS A 57 22.45 -0.14 -12.00
N GLN A 58 21.85 0.78 -12.72
CA GLN A 58 21.50 0.66 -14.13
C GLN A 58 20.60 -0.55 -14.44
N ILE A 59 19.78 -0.95 -13.46
CA ILE A 59 18.83 -2.06 -13.57
C ILE A 59 17.43 -1.52 -13.36
N GLU A 60 16.51 -1.77 -14.31
CA GLU A 60 15.11 -1.42 -14.22
C GLU A 60 14.34 -2.59 -13.61
N LEU A 61 13.57 -2.31 -12.55
CA LEU A 61 12.71 -3.32 -11.92
C LEU A 61 11.48 -3.64 -12.75
N PHE A 62 10.93 -2.62 -13.40
CA PHE A 62 9.83 -2.71 -14.34
C PHE A 62 9.94 -1.56 -15.34
N CYS A 63 9.28 -1.67 -16.47
CA CYS A 63 9.36 -0.70 -17.55
C CYS A 63 7.98 -0.16 -17.92
N LYS A 64 7.36 0.58 -16.99
CA LYS A 64 6.10 1.27 -17.25
C LYS A 64 6.35 2.39 -18.26
N PRO A 65 5.54 2.51 -19.33
CA PRO A 65 5.72 3.60 -20.31
C PRO A 65 5.59 4.97 -19.64
N ASN A 66 6.47 5.91 -20.05
CA ASN A 66 6.49 7.26 -19.51
C ASN A 66 5.17 7.98 -19.75
N GLY A 67 4.72 8.73 -18.74
CA GLY A 67 3.50 9.53 -18.82
C GLY A 67 2.20 8.77 -18.62
N ILE A 68 2.23 7.46 -18.44
CA ILE A 68 1.03 6.68 -18.13
C ILE A 68 0.75 6.78 -16.64
N LYS A 69 -0.44 7.29 -16.30
CA LYS A 69 -0.98 7.30 -14.95
C LYS A 69 -2.12 6.29 -14.88
N LEU A 70 -1.96 5.28 -14.04
CA LEU A 70 -2.99 4.27 -13.86
C LEU A 70 -4.03 4.77 -12.85
N PRO A 71 -5.33 4.67 -13.18
CA PRO A 71 -6.38 4.95 -12.19
C PRO A 71 -6.39 3.89 -11.09
N SER A 72 -7.00 4.22 -9.95
CA SER A 72 -7.08 3.29 -8.81
C SER A 72 -7.73 1.96 -9.17
N SER A 73 -8.72 1.97 -10.05
CA SER A 73 -9.37 0.74 -10.52
C SER A 73 -8.38 -0.21 -11.20
N ARG A 74 -7.46 0.35 -11.99
CA ARG A 74 -6.45 -0.46 -12.67
C ARG A 74 -5.38 -0.98 -11.69
N LEU A 75 -4.98 -0.15 -10.75
CA LEU A 75 -4.06 -0.57 -9.68
C LEU A 75 -4.66 -1.70 -8.85
N ARG A 76 -5.95 -1.59 -8.52
CA ARG A 76 -6.65 -2.67 -7.81
C ARG A 76 -6.71 -3.97 -8.63
N GLU A 77 -6.96 -3.88 -9.93
CA GLU A 77 -6.93 -5.07 -10.80
C GLU A 77 -5.56 -5.77 -10.75
N ILE A 78 -4.48 -5.00 -10.81
CA ILE A 78 -3.12 -5.54 -10.76
C ILE A 78 -2.88 -6.23 -9.42
N ILE A 79 -3.25 -5.59 -8.32
CA ILE A 79 -3.11 -6.16 -6.97
C ILE A 79 -3.95 -7.43 -6.84
N ASP A 80 -5.21 -7.38 -7.24
CA ASP A 80 -6.14 -8.51 -7.13
C ASP A 80 -5.65 -9.71 -7.94
N ARG A 81 -5.12 -9.47 -9.11
CA ARG A 81 -4.56 -10.54 -9.95
C ARG A 81 -3.38 -11.22 -9.25
N GLU A 82 -2.49 -10.45 -8.65
CA GLU A 82 -1.34 -11.02 -7.93
C GLU A 82 -1.78 -11.84 -6.71
N ILE A 83 -2.78 -11.36 -5.98
CA ILE A 83 -3.35 -12.10 -4.85
C ILE A 83 -3.92 -13.44 -5.34
N ARG A 84 -4.63 -13.44 -6.47
CA ARG A 84 -5.21 -14.66 -7.04
C ARG A 84 -4.16 -15.65 -7.56
N LYS A 85 -2.99 -15.18 -7.97
CA LYS A 85 -1.91 -16.06 -8.43
C LYS A 85 -1.28 -16.89 -7.33
N LYS A 86 -1.29 -16.37 -6.09
CA LYS A 86 -0.67 -17.04 -4.94
C LYS A 86 -1.63 -17.07 -3.75
N PRO A 87 -2.78 -17.74 -3.89
CA PRO A 87 -3.81 -17.69 -2.85
C PRO A 87 -3.34 -18.28 -1.53
N GLY A 88 -2.53 -19.33 -1.56
CA GLY A 88 -2.01 -19.95 -0.33
C GLY A 88 -1.09 -19.00 0.45
N PHE A 89 -0.25 -18.23 -0.24
CA PHE A 89 0.62 -17.25 0.39
C PHE A 89 -0.18 -16.11 1.02
N PHE A 90 -1.07 -15.49 0.23
CA PHE A 90 -1.83 -14.34 0.71
C PHE A 90 -2.88 -14.72 1.76
N ASP A 91 -3.38 -15.94 1.75
CA ASP A 91 -4.25 -16.43 2.82
C ASP A 91 -3.46 -16.65 4.12
N LYS A 92 -2.28 -17.24 4.02
CA LYS A 92 -1.42 -17.47 5.19
C LYS A 92 -1.04 -16.15 5.86
N TYR A 93 -0.76 -15.12 5.09
CA TYR A 93 -0.32 -13.81 5.57
C TYR A 93 -1.40 -12.73 5.44
N LYS A 94 -2.66 -13.12 5.49
CA LYS A 94 -3.79 -12.21 5.25
C LYS A 94 -3.88 -11.04 6.24
N ASN A 95 -3.30 -11.18 7.43
CA ASN A 95 -3.30 -10.14 8.44
C ASN A 95 -2.11 -9.18 8.30
N GLU A 96 -1.25 -9.38 7.30
CA GLU A 96 -0.08 -8.57 7.06
C GLU A 96 -0.35 -7.49 5.99
N PRO A 97 0.35 -6.33 6.07
CA PRO A 97 0.16 -5.23 5.12
C PRO A 97 0.94 -5.45 3.82
N LEU A 98 0.52 -6.39 3.00
CA LEU A 98 1.26 -6.85 1.82
C LEU A 98 0.77 -6.29 0.49
N LEU A 99 -0.03 -5.21 0.49
CA LEU A 99 -0.48 -4.60 -0.77
C LEU A 99 0.69 -4.08 -1.61
N GLY A 100 1.71 -3.52 -0.95
CA GLY A 100 2.92 -3.07 -1.65
C GLY A 100 3.66 -4.20 -2.35
N LEU A 101 3.73 -5.36 -1.71
CA LEU A 101 4.32 -6.56 -2.32
C LEU A 101 3.53 -7.01 -3.55
N ALA A 102 2.22 -7.06 -3.44
CA ALA A 102 1.34 -7.42 -4.55
C ALA A 102 1.47 -6.43 -5.71
N LEU A 103 1.48 -5.14 -5.41
CA LEU A 103 1.64 -4.10 -6.43
C LEU A 103 3.00 -4.18 -7.12
N ARG A 104 4.08 -4.35 -6.36
CA ARG A 104 5.41 -4.50 -6.93
C ARG A 104 5.49 -5.69 -7.90
N ASN A 105 5.01 -6.83 -7.44
CA ASN A 105 5.03 -8.04 -8.26
C ASN A 105 4.13 -7.89 -9.50
N GLY A 106 2.99 -7.26 -9.32
CA GLY A 106 2.08 -6.98 -10.43
C GLY A 106 2.67 -6.03 -11.45
N TYR A 107 3.42 -5.02 -11.03
CA TYR A 107 4.10 -4.10 -11.94
C TYR A 107 5.20 -4.79 -12.74
N ILE A 108 5.95 -5.69 -12.11
CA ILE A 108 6.97 -6.47 -12.81
C ILE A 108 6.33 -7.34 -13.89
N ASP A 109 5.17 -7.94 -13.60
CA ASP A 109 4.45 -8.78 -14.56
C ASP A 109 3.76 -7.96 -15.65
N GLU A 110 3.18 -6.83 -15.30
CA GLU A 110 2.43 -5.97 -16.24
C GLU A 110 3.34 -5.17 -17.17
N PHE A 111 4.48 -4.72 -16.66
CA PHE A 111 5.42 -3.86 -17.37
C PHE A 111 6.82 -4.48 -17.41
N PRO A 112 6.96 -5.65 -18.02
CA PRO A 112 8.28 -6.29 -18.08
C PRO A 112 9.25 -5.45 -18.89
N CYS A 113 10.51 -5.41 -18.46
CA CYS A 113 11.61 -4.84 -19.23
C CYS A 113 12.14 -5.87 -20.22
N ARG A 114 12.36 -5.45 -21.43
CA ARG A 114 12.86 -6.32 -22.52
C ARG A 114 14.29 -5.98 -22.89
#